data_bd51645ae332b1f2d8b720998cfc4639
#
_entry.id   bd51645ae332b1f2d8b720998cfc4639
#
_cell.length_a   1.000
_cell.length_b   1.000
_cell.length_c   1.000
_cell.angle_alpha   90.00
_cell.angle_beta   90.00
_cell.angle_gamma   90.00
#
_symmetry.space_group_name_H-M   'P 1'
#
loop_
_entity.id
_entity.type
_entity.pdbx_description
1 polymer ?
#
loop_
_entity_poly.entity_id
_entity_poly.type
_entity_poly.pdbx_seq_one_letter_code
_entity_poly.pdbx_strand_id
1 'polypeptide(L)'
;KGIHIIDLNKTAVKLDEAAAAMKNIARSGKKVLFVATKKQAKDIVSEKVKPTGMPFVTERWSGGMLTNFGTIRRAIKKMAAIDRMKVDGTFGHMSKRERLQVSRQREKMEKNLGSIADLTRLPSALFIVDIVKEHIAVAEARKLNIPTFAMVDTNSDPNLIDFPIPANDDATKSIELIVDVMIQAINEGLEERKSDKERGEAIEEEGAEEGAEEAAEEAAAEGTGEAQA
;
A
#
# COMPACT_ATOMS: atom_id res chain seq x y z
N LYS A 1 -17.14 -34.26 15.03
CA LYS A 1 -16.90 -33.09 15.91
C LYS A 1 -17.04 -31.74 15.17
N GLY A 2 -17.29 -31.73 13.82
CA GLY A 2 -17.50 -30.51 13.05
C GLY A 2 -16.23 -29.64 12.86
N ILE A 3 -15.04 -30.21 13.03
CA ILE A 3 -13.77 -29.52 12.84
C ILE A 3 -13.36 -29.69 11.38
N HIS A 4 -13.12 -28.59 10.70
CA HIS A 4 -12.59 -28.56 9.34
C HIS A 4 -11.06 -28.54 9.37
N ILE A 5 -10.41 -29.26 8.47
CA ILE A 5 -8.96 -29.30 8.32
C ILE A 5 -8.62 -28.68 6.98
N ILE A 6 -7.76 -27.65 7.01
CA ILE A 6 -7.26 -26.97 5.82
C ILE A 6 -6.09 -27.76 5.23
N ASP A 7 -6.10 -27.99 3.93
CA ASP A 7 -5.00 -28.63 3.20
C ASP A 7 -3.84 -27.64 3.01
N LEU A 8 -2.76 -27.83 3.77
CA LEU A 8 -1.60 -26.95 3.75
C LEU A 8 -0.84 -26.98 2.42
N ASN A 9 -0.92 -28.05 1.63
CA ASN A 9 -0.30 -28.06 0.31
C ASN A 9 -0.99 -27.05 -0.62
N LYS A 10 -2.33 -26.96 -0.56
CA LYS A 10 -3.08 -25.95 -1.31
C LYS A 10 -2.78 -24.55 -0.80
N THR A 11 -2.62 -24.40 0.52
CA THR A 11 -2.22 -23.10 1.11
C THR A 11 -0.86 -22.66 0.57
N ALA A 12 0.16 -23.54 0.56
CA ALA A 12 1.48 -23.22 0.06
C ALA A 12 1.46 -22.76 -1.40
N VAL A 13 0.84 -23.56 -2.29
CA VAL A 13 0.74 -23.22 -3.72
C VAL A 13 0.04 -21.88 -3.94
N LYS A 14 -1.09 -21.65 -3.25
CA LYS A 14 -1.84 -20.39 -3.39
C LYS A 14 -1.13 -19.18 -2.76
N LEU A 15 -0.36 -19.41 -1.72
CA LEU A 15 0.48 -18.40 -1.09
C LEU A 15 1.61 -17.97 -2.03
N ASP A 16 2.28 -18.92 -2.69
CA ASP A 16 3.34 -18.62 -3.66
C ASP A 16 2.81 -17.88 -4.89
N GLU A 17 1.66 -18.30 -5.43
CA GLU A 17 0.99 -17.58 -6.52
C GLU A 17 0.66 -16.12 -6.11
N ALA A 18 0.11 -15.93 -4.92
CA ALA A 18 -0.24 -14.62 -4.38
C ALA A 18 1.01 -13.76 -4.12
N ALA A 19 2.08 -14.33 -3.56
CA ALA A 19 3.35 -13.66 -3.32
C ALA A 19 4.00 -13.17 -4.62
N ALA A 20 4.05 -14.01 -5.65
CA ALA A 20 4.58 -13.64 -6.96
C ALA A 20 3.80 -12.47 -7.60
N ALA A 21 2.47 -12.51 -7.54
CA ALA A 21 1.63 -11.42 -8.03
C ALA A 21 1.83 -10.12 -7.21
N MET A 22 1.93 -10.23 -5.89
CA MET A 22 2.17 -9.11 -4.98
C MET A 22 3.52 -8.44 -5.25
N LYS A 23 4.58 -9.23 -5.45
CA LYS A 23 5.92 -8.77 -5.82
C LYS A 23 5.90 -7.95 -7.11
N ASN A 24 5.20 -8.41 -8.14
CA ASN A 24 5.06 -7.68 -9.41
C ASN A 24 4.33 -6.34 -9.24
N ILE A 25 3.31 -6.27 -8.38
CA ILE A 25 2.60 -5.02 -8.06
C ILE A 25 3.56 -4.04 -7.36
N ALA A 26 4.33 -4.51 -6.38
CA ALA A 26 5.29 -3.71 -5.65
C ALA A 26 6.43 -3.21 -6.55
N ARG A 27 6.98 -4.06 -7.43
CA ARG A 27 7.99 -3.69 -8.43
C ARG A 27 7.50 -2.58 -9.36
N SER A 28 6.23 -2.59 -9.75
CA SER A 28 5.64 -1.50 -10.55
C SER A 28 5.45 -0.18 -9.75
N GLY A 29 5.81 -0.15 -8.47
CA GLY A 29 5.72 1.02 -7.60
C GLY A 29 4.30 1.37 -7.16
N LYS A 30 3.38 0.47 -7.35
CA LYS A 30 1.98 0.64 -6.97
C LYS A 30 1.78 0.30 -5.50
N LYS A 31 0.77 0.91 -4.87
CA LYS A 31 0.45 0.68 -3.45
C LYS A 31 -0.56 -0.43 -3.28
N VAL A 32 -0.32 -1.28 -2.29
CA VAL A 32 -1.23 -2.31 -1.82
C VAL A 32 -1.84 -1.86 -0.50
N LEU A 33 -3.16 -1.94 -0.36
CA LEU A 33 -3.87 -1.58 0.86
C LEU A 33 -4.16 -2.85 1.68
N PHE A 34 -3.64 -2.89 2.91
CA PHE A 34 -3.91 -3.98 3.85
C PHE A 34 -5.15 -3.68 4.68
N VAL A 35 -6.04 -4.67 4.81
CA VAL A 35 -7.31 -4.55 5.54
C VAL A 35 -7.44 -5.67 6.56
N ALA A 36 -7.43 -5.31 7.83
CA ALA A 36 -7.47 -6.27 8.94
C ALA A 36 -8.10 -5.65 10.19
N THR A 37 -9.43 -5.64 10.28
CA THR A 37 -10.12 -5.11 11.47
C THR A 37 -10.35 -6.14 12.58
N LYS A 38 -9.96 -7.41 12.33
CA LYS A 38 -10.04 -8.49 13.32
C LYS A 38 -9.04 -8.24 14.44
N LYS A 39 -9.46 -8.45 15.71
CA LYS A 39 -8.60 -8.18 16.87
C LYS A 39 -7.26 -8.90 16.81
N GLN A 40 -7.28 -10.16 16.36
CA GLN A 40 -6.09 -11.01 16.26
C GLN A 40 -5.10 -10.55 15.17
N ALA A 41 -5.58 -9.91 14.12
CA ALA A 41 -4.80 -9.48 12.95
C ALA A 41 -4.32 -8.02 13.04
N LYS A 42 -5.04 -7.19 13.77
CA LYS A 42 -4.88 -5.74 13.80
C LYS A 42 -3.45 -5.29 14.15
N ASP A 43 -2.93 -5.79 15.26
CA ASP A 43 -1.61 -5.40 15.76
C ASP A 43 -0.50 -5.96 14.85
N ILE A 44 -0.62 -7.22 14.42
CA ILE A 44 0.30 -7.88 13.50
C ILE A 44 0.43 -7.08 12.19
N VAL A 45 -0.70 -6.74 11.56
CA VAL A 45 -0.70 -6.01 10.29
C VAL A 45 -0.15 -4.59 10.47
N SER A 46 -0.55 -3.88 11.55
CA SER A 46 -0.06 -2.51 11.78
C SER A 46 1.45 -2.45 12.00
N GLU A 47 2.01 -3.39 12.78
CA GLU A 47 3.44 -3.43 13.07
C GLU A 47 4.28 -3.83 11.86
N LYS A 48 3.85 -4.87 11.14
CA LYS A 48 4.61 -5.45 10.04
C LYS A 48 4.49 -4.67 8.73
N VAL A 49 3.34 -4.06 8.44
CA VAL A 49 3.13 -3.28 7.21
C VAL A 49 3.74 -1.88 7.29
N LYS A 50 3.75 -1.26 8.47
CA LYS A 50 4.25 0.11 8.65
C LYS A 50 5.67 0.36 8.08
N PRO A 51 6.67 -0.52 8.27
CA PRO A 51 8.01 -0.33 7.71
C PRO A 51 8.06 -0.30 6.18
N THR A 52 7.14 -1.00 5.51
CA THR A 52 7.08 -1.05 4.03
C THR A 52 6.54 0.23 3.39
N GLY A 53 5.98 1.14 4.18
CA GLY A 53 5.29 2.33 3.69
C GLY A 53 4.01 2.03 2.89
N MET A 54 3.47 0.82 2.99
CA MET A 54 2.17 0.48 2.42
C MET A 54 1.03 0.96 3.33
N PRO A 55 -0.10 1.42 2.77
CA PRO A 55 -1.26 1.82 3.55
C PRO A 55 -1.95 0.60 4.17
N PHE A 56 -2.56 0.80 5.34
CA PHE A 56 -3.32 -0.25 6.01
C PHE A 56 -4.54 0.31 6.76
N VAL A 57 -5.56 -0.52 6.97
CA VAL A 57 -6.76 -0.20 7.74
C VAL A 57 -6.98 -1.30 8.78
N THR A 58 -6.86 -0.95 10.05
CA THR A 58 -6.94 -1.89 11.18
C THR A 58 -8.07 -1.59 12.16
N GLU A 59 -8.64 -0.40 12.13
CA GLU A 59 -9.70 -0.04 13.09
C GLU A 59 -11.09 -0.33 12.54
N ARG A 60 -11.45 0.32 11.46
CA ARG A 60 -12.77 0.18 10.85
C ARG A 60 -12.71 0.53 9.37
N TRP A 61 -13.25 -0.33 8.53
CA TRP A 61 -13.52 0.01 7.15
C TRP A 61 -14.70 0.98 7.08
N SER A 62 -14.49 2.14 6.50
CA SER A 62 -15.56 3.11 6.26
C SER A 62 -16.21 2.81 4.91
N GLY A 63 -17.51 2.58 4.88
CA GLY A 63 -18.22 2.37 3.61
C GLY A 63 -17.97 3.52 2.62
N GLY A 64 -17.64 3.17 1.38
CA GLY A 64 -17.23 4.14 0.38
C GLY A 64 -15.74 4.51 0.43
N MET A 65 -14.90 3.76 1.14
CA MET A 65 -13.47 4.06 1.26
C MET A 65 -12.76 4.03 -0.11
N LEU A 66 -13.17 3.14 -1.00
CA LEU A 66 -12.68 3.08 -2.38
C LEU A 66 -13.67 3.73 -3.35
N THR A 67 -14.92 3.39 -3.28
CA THR A 67 -15.96 3.87 -4.22
C THR A 67 -16.26 5.35 -4.08
N ASN A 68 -16.06 5.94 -2.90
CA ASN A 68 -16.20 7.37 -2.64
C ASN A 68 -14.90 7.97 -2.08
N PHE A 69 -13.79 7.65 -2.72
CA PHE A 69 -12.45 8.05 -2.30
C PHE A 69 -12.30 9.57 -2.18
N GLY A 70 -13.00 10.35 -3.01
CA GLY A 70 -13.00 11.82 -2.94
C GLY A 70 -13.48 12.36 -1.59
N THR A 71 -14.45 11.69 -0.95
CA THR A 71 -14.92 12.06 0.41
C THR A 71 -13.90 11.69 1.47
N ILE A 72 -13.26 10.54 1.35
CA ILE A 72 -12.17 10.12 2.26
C ILE A 72 -11.01 11.12 2.18
N ARG A 73 -10.60 11.53 0.98
CA ARG A 73 -9.56 12.56 0.80
C ARG A 73 -9.94 13.91 1.43
N ARG A 74 -11.21 14.30 1.36
CA ARG A 74 -11.69 15.52 2.05
C ARG A 74 -11.58 15.37 3.57
N ALA A 75 -11.87 14.20 4.12
CA ALA A 75 -11.70 13.93 5.55
C ALA A 75 -10.22 13.98 5.96
N ILE A 76 -9.30 13.41 5.17
CA ILE A 76 -7.85 13.49 5.39
C ILE A 76 -7.37 14.95 5.34
N LYS A 77 -7.79 15.73 4.35
CA LYS A 77 -7.48 17.17 4.27
C LYS A 77 -7.99 17.94 5.49
N LYS A 78 -9.19 17.60 6.01
CA LYS A 78 -9.73 18.19 7.23
C LYS A 78 -8.85 17.87 8.44
N MET A 79 -8.35 16.65 8.55
CA MET A 79 -7.41 16.27 9.62
C MET A 79 -6.14 17.12 9.56
N ALA A 80 -5.52 17.23 8.38
CA ALA A 80 -4.35 18.09 8.18
C ALA A 80 -4.63 19.57 8.46
N ALA A 81 -5.83 20.07 8.15
CA ALA A 81 -6.23 21.45 8.48
C ALA A 81 -6.31 21.67 10.00
N ILE A 82 -6.82 20.68 10.74
CA ILE A 82 -6.83 20.76 12.22
C ILE A 82 -5.41 20.81 12.78
N ASP A 83 -4.48 20.03 12.22
CA ASP A 83 -3.09 20.04 12.66
C ASP A 83 -2.42 21.38 12.36
N ARG A 84 -2.71 22.01 11.22
CA ARG A 84 -2.25 23.38 10.91
C ARG A 84 -2.81 24.41 11.91
N MET A 85 -4.09 24.35 12.25
CA MET A 85 -4.71 25.26 13.24
C MET A 85 -4.01 25.21 14.61
N LYS A 86 -3.44 24.05 14.99
CA LYS A 86 -2.65 23.92 16.22
C LYS A 86 -1.32 24.66 16.14
N VAL A 87 -0.69 24.67 14.97
CA VAL A 87 0.60 25.33 14.74
C VAL A 87 0.42 26.85 14.58
N ASP A 88 -0.62 27.29 13.87
CA ASP A 88 -0.88 28.70 13.55
C ASP A 88 -1.43 29.52 14.72
N GLY A 89 -1.56 28.92 15.92
CA GLY A 89 -2.07 29.61 17.12
C GLY A 89 -3.59 29.84 17.11
N THR A 90 -4.29 29.60 16.02
CA THR A 90 -5.77 29.72 15.91
C THR A 90 -6.48 28.88 16.98
N PHE A 91 -5.88 27.76 17.35
CA PHE A 91 -6.37 26.90 18.42
C PHE A 91 -6.42 27.57 19.79
N GLY A 92 -5.55 28.57 20.02
CA GLY A 92 -5.52 29.38 21.27
C GLY A 92 -6.73 30.30 21.44
N HIS A 93 -7.31 30.77 20.35
CA HIS A 93 -8.48 31.65 20.33
C HIS A 93 -9.81 30.93 20.53
N MET A 94 -9.85 29.60 20.42
CA MET A 94 -11.05 28.80 20.62
C MET A 94 -11.37 28.63 22.12
N SER A 95 -12.65 28.47 22.45
CA SER A 95 -13.09 28.10 23.79
C SER A 95 -12.53 26.74 24.22
N LYS A 96 -12.40 26.47 25.51
CA LYS A 96 -11.94 25.18 26.05
C LYS A 96 -12.78 24.00 25.54
N ARG A 97 -14.09 24.19 25.39
CA ARG A 97 -15.03 23.16 24.91
C ARG A 97 -14.79 22.86 23.44
N GLU A 98 -14.62 23.85 22.60
CA GLU A 98 -14.36 23.71 21.16
C GLU A 98 -13.03 23.03 20.93
N ARG A 99 -11.96 23.44 21.62
CA ARG A 99 -10.65 22.79 21.56
C ARG A 99 -10.73 21.29 21.85
N LEU A 100 -11.45 20.93 22.91
CA LEU A 100 -11.64 19.52 23.29
C LEU A 100 -12.41 18.75 22.20
N GLN A 101 -13.44 19.35 21.63
CA GLN A 101 -14.25 18.72 20.57
C GLN A 101 -13.42 18.51 19.29
N VAL A 102 -12.66 19.50 18.87
CA VAL A 102 -11.78 19.43 17.70
C VAL A 102 -10.67 18.39 17.94
N SER A 103 -10.06 18.36 19.12
CA SER A 103 -9.03 17.36 19.46
C SER A 103 -9.58 15.94 19.40
N ARG A 104 -10.74 15.68 19.99
CA ARG A 104 -11.40 14.36 19.94
C ARG A 104 -11.77 13.96 18.51
N GLN A 105 -12.22 14.91 17.69
CA GLN A 105 -12.51 14.67 16.29
C GLN A 105 -11.23 14.28 15.52
N ARG A 106 -10.15 15.00 15.74
CA ARG A 106 -8.84 14.73 15.15
C ARG A 106 -8.33 13.34 15.53
N GLU A 107 -8.34 12.99 16.82
CA GLU A 107 -7.93 11.67 17.30
C GLU A 107 -8.73 10.54 16.67
N LYS A 108 -10.05 10.70 16.56
CA LYS A 108 -10.92 9.71 15.88
C LYS A 108 -10.58 9.56 14.41
N MET A 109 -10.27 10.66 13.73
CA MET A 109 -9.89 10.63 12.31
C MET A 109 -8.51 10.02 12.13
N GLU A 110 -7.54 10.36 12.97
CA GLU A 110 -6.20 9.78 12.99
C GLU A 110 -6.25 8.26 13.16
N LYS A 111 -7.03 7.80 14.13
CA LYS A 111 -7.18 6.37 14.40
C LYS A 111 -7.74 5.59 13.21
N ASN A 112 -8.68 6.17 12.45
CA ASN A 112 -9.34 5.48 11.34
C ASN A 112 -8.66 5.70 9.98
N LEU A 113 -8.02 6.85 9.77
CA LEU A 113 -7.52 7.28 8.47
C LEU A 113 -6.03 7.64 8.45
N GLY A 114 -5.37 7.65 9.63
CA GLY A 114 -3.97 8.07 9.73
C GLY A 114 -3.04 7.23 8.85
N SER A 115 -3.23 5.93 8.83
CA SER A 115 -2.43 4.99 8.03
C SER A 115 -2.63 5.10 6.51
N ILE A 116 -3.69 5.78 6.07
CA ILE A 116 -3.98 6.04 4.65
C ILE A 116 -3.84 7.53 4.28
N ALA A 117 -3.31 8.36 5.18
CA ALA A 117 -3.17 9.79 4.95
C ALA A 117 -2.36 10.13 3.68
N ASP A 118 -1.32 9.35 3.42
CA ASP A 118 -0.41 9.52 2.27
C ASP A 118 -0.95 8.91 0.97
N LEU A 119 -2.13 8.26 1.02
CA LEU A 119 -2.71 7.65 -0.16
C LEU A 119 -3.34 8.72 -1.07
N THR A 120 -2.64 9.05 -2.16
CA THR A 120 -3.08 10.08 -3.12
C THR A 120 -4.01 9.53 -4.21
N ARG A 121 -3.89 8.25 -4.53
CA ARG A 121 -4.65 7.52 -5.56
C ARG A 121 -5.24 6.25 -4.97
N LEU A 122 -6.19 5.65 -5.66
CA LEU A 122 -6.71 4.33 -5.32
C LEU A 122 -5.57 3.30 -5.27
N PRO A 123 -5.61 2.36 -4.31
CA PRO A 123 -4.65 1.26 -4.27
C PRO A 123 -4.82 0.38 -5.49
N SER A 124 -3.73 -0.26 -5.91
CA SER A 124 -3.74 -1.17 -7.07
C SER A 124 -4.08 -2.60 -6.69
N ALA A 125 -4.07 -2.93 -5.42
CA ALA A 125 -4.52 -4.20 -4.88
C ALA A 125 -4.93 -4.05 -3.41
N LEU A 126 -5.75 -4.98 -2.94
CA LEU A 126 -6.12 -5.12 -1.54
C LEU A 126 -5.60 -6.47 -1.01
N PHE A 127 -5.05 -6.44 0.21
CA PHE A 127 -4.81 -7.65 1.00
C PHE A 127 -5.76 -7.65 2.19
N ILE A 128 -6.60 -8.68 2.32
CA ILE A 128 -7.71 -8.73 3.27
C ILE A 128 -7.55 -9.92 4.20
N VAL A 129 -7.67 -9.69 5.50
CA VAL A 129 -7.76 -10.74 6.51
C VAL A 129 -9.22 -10.87 6.96
N ASP A 130 -9.83 -12.05 6.75
CA ASP A 130 -11.23 -12.35 7.03
C ASP A 130 -12.22 -11.61 6.08
N ILE A 131 -12.54 -12.28 4.98
CA ILE A 131 -13.45 -11.73 3.95
C ILE A 131 -14.91 -11.63 4.39
N VAL A 132 -15.34 -12.43 5.37
CA VAL A 132 -16.71 -12.35 5.92
C VAL A 132 -16.87 -11.05 6.69
N LYS A 133 -15.89 -10.71 7.51
CA LYS A 133 -15.90 -9.48 8.28
C LYS A 133 -15.74 -8.25 7.40
N GLU A 134 -14.85 -8.31 6.42
CA GLU A 134 -14.52 -7.21 5.51
C GLU A 134 -15.31 -7.26 4.19
N HIS A 135 -16.51 -7.84 4.21
CA HIS A 135 -17.37 -8.00 3.02
C HIS A 135 -17.62 -6.69 2.25
N ILE A 136 -17.65 -5.55 2.94
CA ILE A 136 -17.83 -4.23 2.31
C ILE A 136 -16.57 -3.88 1.49
N ALA A 137 -15.37 -4.12 2.03
CA ALA A 137 -14.12 -3.89 1.32
C ALA A 137 -14.01 -4.75 0.05
N VAL A 138 -14.38 -6.03 0.16
CA VAL A 138 -14.43 -6.97 -0.97
C VAL A 138 -15.42 -6.48 -2.03
N ALA A 139 -16.62 -6.09 -1.65
CA ALA A 139 -17.65 -5.60 -2.58
C ALA A 139 -17.20 -4.30 -3.30
N GLU A 140 -16.55 -3.37 -2.59
CA GLU A 140 -16.03 -2.14 -3.19
C GLU A 140 -14.86 -2.42 -4.14
N ALA A 141 -13.92 -3.31 -3.78
CA ALA A 141 -12.81 -3.70 -4.62
C ALA A 141 -13.30 -4.34 -5.94
N ARG A 142 -14.23 -5.28 -5.86
CA ARG A 142 -14.85 -5.91 -7.04
C ARG A 142 -15.56 -4.90 -7.94
N LYS A 143 -16.27 -3.94 -7.36
CA LYS A 143 -16.94 -2.88 -8.12
C LYS A 143 -15.97 -2.01 -8.92
N LEU A 144 -14.75 -1.85 -8.44
CA LEU A 144 -13.70 -1.04 -9.05
C LEU A 144 -12.68 -1.89 -9.84
N ASN A 145 -12.88 -3.21 -9.94
CA ASN A 145 -11.96 -4.16 -10.56
C ASN A 145 -10.53 -4.04 -9.98
N ILE A 146 -10.43 -3.88 -8.66
CA ILE A 146 -9.14 -3.85 -7.95
C ILE A 146 -8.82 -5.29 -7.54
N PRO A 147 -7.67 -5.84 -7.94
CA PRO A 147 -7.22 -7.18 -7.55
C PRO A 147 -7.25 -7.39 -6.05
N THR A 148 -7.80 -8.51 -5.62
CA THR A 148 -7.97 -8.86 -4.21
C THR A 148 -7.17 -10.09 -3.83
N PHE A 149 -6.41 -9.97 -2.76
CA PHE A 149 -5.69 -11.04 -2.08
C PHE A 149 -6.33 -11.21 -0.72
N ALA A 150 -6.66 -12.42 -0.33
CA ALA A 150 -7.26 -12.61 0.99
C ALA A 150 -6.94 -13.95 1.63
N MET A 151 -6.85 -13.93 2.95
CA MET A 151 -6.93 -15.14 3.76
C MET A 151 -8.39 -15.59 3.79
N VAL A 152 -8.62 -16.85 3.41
CA VAL A 152 -9.95 -17.44 3.26
C VAL A 152 -10.04 -18.65 4.17
N ASP A 153 -10.85 -18.55 5.20
CA ASP A 153 -11.16 -19.66 6.12
C ASP A 153 -12.38 -20.45 5.63
N THR A 154 -12.69 -21.52 6.30
CA THR A 154 -13.72 -22.51 5.96
C THR A 154 -15.16 -21.98 5.97
N ASN A 155 -15.40 -20.82 6.57
CA ASN A 155 -16.67 -20.09 6.60
C ASN A 155 -16.86 -19.11 5.44
N SER A 156 -15.91 -19.05 4.52
CA SER A 156 -15.78 -17.99 3.51
C SER A 156 -15.87 -18.56 2.10
N ASP A 157 -16.42 -17.79 1.14
CA ASP A 157 -16.49 -18.16 -0.26
C ASP A 157 -15.23 -17.67 -1.03
N PRO A 158 -14.34 -18.59 -1.48
CA PRO A 158 -13.13 -18.20 -2.21
C PRO A 158 -13.40 -17.58 -3.59
N ASN A 159 -14.57 -17.80 -4.19
CA ASN A 159 -14.90 -17.26 -5.51
C ASN A 159 -15.08 -15.74 -5.53
N LEU A 160 -15.12 -15.12 -4.36
CA LEU A 160 -15.22 -13.66 -4.24
C LEU A 160 -13.87 -12.95 -4.38
N ILE A 161 -12.76 -13.69 -4.38
CA ILE A 161 -11.39 -13.18 -4.29
C ILE A 161 -10.58 -13.69 -5.48
N ASP A 162 -9.72 -12.82 -6.03
CA ASP A 162 -8.87 -13.17 -7.18
C ASP A 162 -7.71 -14.10 -6.78
N PHE A 163 -7.09 -13.83 -5.62
CA PHE A 163 -5.99 -14.62 -5.05
C PHE A 163 -6.35 -15.12 -3.65
N PRO A 164 -7.18 -16.18 -3.55
CA PRO A 164 -7.57 -16.73 -2.24
C PRO A 164 -6.44 -17.57 -1.68
N ILE A 165 -6.09 -17.33 -0.41
CA ILE A 165 -5.12 -18.09 0.36
C ILE A 165 -5.88 -18.87 1.43
N PRO A 166 -6.11 -20.19 1.25
CA PRO A 166 -6.80 -21.00 2.25
C PRO A 166 -5.99 -21.04 3.55
N ALA A 167 -6.50 -20.44 4.62
CA ALA A 167 -5.79 -20.35 5.89
C ALA A 167 -6.73 -20.02 7.03
N ASN A 168 -6.28 -20.34 8.24
CA ASN A 168 -7.00 -19.96 9.47
C ASN A 168 -6.76 -18.47 9.75
N ASP A 169 -7.83 -17.70 9.74
CA ASP A 169 -7.83 -16.25 9.97
C ASP A 169 -8.09 -15.84 11.44
N ASP A 170 -8.23 -16.83 12.36
CA ASP A 170 -8.38 -16.61 13.80
C ASP A 170 -7.07 -16.79 14.57
N ALA A 171 -6.18 -17.66 14.09
CA ALA A 171 -4.93 -17.97 14.75
C ALA A 171 -3.87 -16.91 14.45
N THR A 172 -3.40 -16.19 15.47
CA THR A 172 -2.36 -15.16 15.35
C THR A 172 -1.11 -15.63 14.62
N LYS A 173 -0.62 -16.83 14.91
CA LYS A 173 0.55 -17.42 14.23
C LYS A 173 0.33 -17.69 12.74
N SER A 174 -0.89 -18.08 12.35
CA SER A 174 -1.23 -18.29 10.93
C SER A 174 -1.28 -16.96 10.19
N ILE A 175 -1.92 -15.96 10.78
CA ILE A 175 -1.99 -14.60 10.23
C ILE A 175 -0.59 -14.01 10.09
N GLU A 176 0.22 -14.13 11.13
CA GLU A 176 1.59 -13.62 11.17
C GLU A 176 2.44 -14.21 10.06
N LEU A 177 2.44 -15.53 9.90
CA LEU A 177 3.22 -16.22 8.86
C LEU A 177 2.83 -15.74 7.44
N ILE A 178 1.54 -15.66 7.14
CA ILE A 178 1.07 -15.26 5.81
C ILE A 178 1.38 -13.79 5.55
N VAL A 179 1.16 -12.92 6.53
CA VAL A 179 1.51 -11.51 6.42
C VAL A 179 3.01 -11.32 6.20
N ASP A 180 3.86 -12.10 6.89
CA ASP A 180 5.32 -12.05 6.69
C ASP A 180 5.71 -12.41 5.25
N VAL A 181 5.17 -13.50 4.70
CA VAL A 181 5.45 -13.89 3.31
C VAL A 181 5.01 -12.80 2.33
N MET A 182 3.83 -12.19 2.54
CA MET A 182 3.35 -11.10 1.69
C MET A 182 4.23 -9.85 1.79
N ILE A 183 4.69 -9.51 2.99
CA ILE A 183 5.57 -8.36 3.21
C ILE A 183 6.95 -8.62 2.62
N GLN A 184 7.48 -9.84 2.75
CA GLN A 184 8.74 -10.22 2.13
C GLN A 184 8.65 -10.06 0.61
N ALA A 185 7.58 -10.54 -0.03
CA ALA A 185 7.36 -10.38 -1.46
C ALA A 185 7.29 -8.91 -1.89
N ILE A 186 6.64 -8.06 -1.08
CA ILE A 186 6.60 -6.61 -1.31
C ILE A 186 8.00 -6.00 -1.22
N ASN A 187 8.77 -6.33 -0.19
CA ASN A 187 10.12 -5.80 0.00
C ASN A 187 11.04 -6.20 -1.16
N GLU A 188 11.01 -7.47 -1.57
CA GLU A 188 11.75 -7.94 -2.75
C GLU A 188 11.37 -7.15 -4.01
N GLY A 189 10.06 -6.92 -4.24
CA GLY A 189 9.60 -6.12 -5.37
C GLY A 189 10.03 -4.65 -5.31
N LEU A 190 10.09 -4.06 -4.12
CA LEU A 190 10.58 -2.69 -3.93
C LEU A 190 12.10 -2.60 -4.12
N GLU A 191 12.86 -3.61 -3.71
CA GLU A 191 14.31 -3.69 -3.93
C GLU A 191 14.64 -3.85 -5.42
N GLU A 192 13.96 -4.74 -6.12
CA GLU A 192 14.09 -4.88 -7.59
C GLU A 192 13.80 -3.57 -8.30
N ARG A 193 12.76 -2.86 -7.89
CA ARG A 193 12.44 -1.55 -8.45
C ARG A 193 13.55 -0.51 -8.23
N LYS A 194 14.17 -0.48 -7.05
CA LYS A 194 15.29 0.42 -6.78
C LYS A 194 16.48 0.10 -7.68
N SER A 195 16.84 -1.19 -7.76
CA SER A 195 17.91 -1.66 -8.63
C SER A 195 17.65 -1.36 -10.11
N ASP A 196 16.42 -1.56 -10.60
CA ASP A 196 16.04 -1.23 -11.98
C ASP A 196 16.16 0.29 -12.26
N LYS A 197 15.81 1.11 -11.26
CA LYS A 197 15.91 2.58 -11.36
C LYS A 197 17.36 3.05 -11.38
N GLU A 198 18.18 2.56 -10.46
CA GLU A 198 19.61 2.87 -10.40
C GLU A 198 20.34 2.47 -11.69
N ARG A 199 19.99 1.30 -12.25
CA ARG A 199 20.53 0.86 -13.54
C ARG A 199 20.08 1.74 -14.71
N GLY A 200 18.82 2.22 -14.69
CA GLY A 200 18.31 3.15 -15.69
C GLY A 200 19.00 4.51 -15.63
N GLU A 201 19.20 5.05 -14.43
CA GLU A 201 19.92 6.32 -14.22
C GLU A 201 21.38 6.22 -14.66
N ALA A 202 22.07 5.09 -14.39
CA ALA A 202 23.45 4.86 -14.84
C ALA A 202 23.58 4.81 -16.36
N ILE A 203 22.63 4.17 -17.06
CA ILE A 203 22.62 4.11 -18.53
C ILE A 203 22.35 5.50 -19.13
N GLU A 204 21.48 6.32 -18.51
CA GLU A 204 21.24 7.69 -18.98
C GLU A 204 22.46 8.59 -18.76
N GLU A 205 23.21 8.41 -17.66
CA GLU A 205 24.45 9.15 -17.40
C GLU A 205 25.56 8.75 -18.38
N GLU A 206 25.79 7.45 -18.61
CA GLU A 206 26.75 6.96 -19.60
C GLU A 206 26.43 7.47 -21.03
N GLY A 207 25.15 7.41 -21.44
CA GLY A 207 24.73 7.92 -22.75
C GLY A 207 24.84 9.46 -22.90
N ALA A 208 24.72 10.19 -21.78
CA ALA A 208 24.93 11.64 -21.79
C ALA A 208 26.42 12.00 -21.84
N GLU A 209 27.32 11.23 -21.23
CA GLU A 209 28.76 11.41 -21.31
C GLU A 209 29.30 11.07 -22.70
N GLU A 210 28.89 9.93 -23.31
CA GLU A 210 29.25 9.57 -24.69
C GLU A 210 28.78 10.60 -25.71
N GLY A 211 27.54 11.10 -25.59
CA GLY A 211 27.03 12.15 -26.49
C GLY A 211 27.72 13.50 -26.31
N ALA A 212 28.25 13.82 -25.12
CA ALA A 212 29.05 15.02 -24.88
C ALA A 212 30.47 14.86 -25.42
N GLU A 213 31.08 13.68 -25.39
CA GLU A 213 32.38 13.40 -26.00
C GLU A 213 32.32 13.44 -27.54
N GLU A 214 31.27 12.81 -28.15
CA GLU A 214 31.07 12.89 -29.61
C GLU A 214 30.87 14.33 -30.10
N ALA A 215 30.08 15.13 -29.39
CA ALA A 215 29.86 16.54 -29.73
C ALA A 215 31.13 17.40 -29.57
N ALA A 216 32.00 17.06 -28.59
CA ALA A 216 33.26 17.72 -28.38
C ALA A 216 34.30 17.36 -29.50
N GLU A 217 34.27 16.12 -29.97
CA GLU A 217 35.14 15.61 -31.03
C GLU A 217 34.74 16.19 -32.41
N GLU A 218 33.42 16.29 -32.70
CA GLU A 218 32.93 16.98 -33.91
C GLU A 218 33.29 18.47 -33.91
N ALA A 219 33.14 19.17 -32.79
CA ALA A 219 33.52 20.58 -32.66
C ALA A 219 35.03 20.81 -32.83
N ALA A 220 35.86 19.85 -32.38
CA ALA A 220 37.30 19.88 -32.56
C ALA A 220 37.73 19.62 -34.04
N ALA A 221 36.97 18.77 -34.74
CA ALA A 221 37.22 18.48 -36.16
C ALA A 221 36.84 19.64 -37.10
N GLU A 222 35.78 20.37 -36.81
CA GLU A 222 35.38 21.56 -37.59
C GLU A 222 36.32 22.74 -37.37
N GLY A 223 36.90 22.90 -36.16
CA GLY A 223 37.85 23.99 -35.85
C GLY A 223 39.22 23.91 -36.54
N THR A 224 39.59 22.75 -37.10
CA THR A 224 40.88 22.53 -37.79
C THR A 224 40.79 22.80 -39.32
N GLY A 225 39.60 22.99 -39.87
CA GLY A 225 39.38 23.22 -41.32
C GLY A 225 39.50 24.65 -41.79
N GLU A 226 39.48 25.69 -40.93
CA GLU A 226 39.49 27.11 -41.30
C GLU A 226 40.87 27.81 -41.23
N ALA A 227 41.95 27.10 -40.94
CA ALA A 227 43.27 27.69 -40.81
C ALA A 227 44.19 27.48 -42.05
N GLN A 228 43.68 27.00 -43.19
CA GLN A 228 44.43 26.91 -44.48
C GLN A 228 43.58 27.35 -45.67
N ALA A 229 43.37 28.64 -45.79
CA ALA A 229 43.00 29.28 -47.06
C ALA A 229 43.58 30.73 -47.16
#